data_9200c8cad9daeb07beff8ded11c4818e
#
_entry.id   9200c8cad9daeb07beff8ded11c4818e
#
_cell.length_a   1.000
_cell.length_b   1.000
_cell.length_c   1.000
_cell.angle_alpha   90.00
_cell.angle_beta   90.00
_cell.angle_gamma   90.00
#
_symmetry.space_group_name_H-M   'P 1'
#
loop_
_entity.id
_entity.type
_entity.pdbx_description
1 polymer ?
#
loop_
_entity_poly.entity_id
_entity_poly.type
_entity_poly.pdbx_seq_one_letter_code
_entity_poly.pdbx_strand_id
1 'polypeptide(L)'
;MVRVAGVIISAFCLLGIVGCSQYDEDYQYTPRPVTAQIPATQPQDPPPVSTMATVVGVRYGDEDNHLPQCIEVRMQMDNNGPDTVVFDPMSMELRTTQMVRLGPPIVRPPTPINLPPSQSAYLTAYFPFPGGGSYDTIDLNSLQLRWRLQIGPRPVAQVVYFTRVWDPYYYGPGPYWYGPPAPPVVIYGGWGWGHRWR
;
A
#
# COMPACT_ATOMS: atom_id res chain seq x y z
N MET A 1 -50.22 23.73 -46.59
CA MET A 1 -48.86 23.37 -46.20
C MET A 1 -48.79 23.34 -44.67
N VAL A 2 -48.90 22.17 -44.08
CA VAL A 2 -48.83 21.96 -42.61
C VAL A 2 -47.51 21.30 -42.31
N ARG A 3 -46.63 21.99 -41.55
CA ARG A 3 -45.36 21.44 -41.06
C ARG A 3 -45.60 20.75 -39.71
N VAL A 4 -45.46 19.43 -39.68
CA VAL A 4 -45.48 18.62 -38.46
C VAL A 4 -44.07 18.68 -37.88
N ALA A 5 -43.91 19.28 -36.70
CA ALA A 5 -42.69 19.28 -35.93
C ALA A 5 -42.63 17.97 -35.13
N GLY A 6 -41.70 17.12 -35.48
CA GLY A 6 -41.41 15.88 -34.74
C GLY A 6 -40.63 16.18 -33.46
N VAL A 7 -41.22 15.86 -32.32
CA VAL A 7 -40.54 15.90 -31.01
C VAL A 7 -39.78 14.60 -30.83
N ILE A 8 -38.46 14.65 -30.88
CA ILE A 8 -37.57 13.53 -30.55
C ILE A 8 -37.39 13.51 -29.02
N ILE A 9 -38.07 12.63 -28.34
CA ILE A 9 -37.85 12.35 -26.93
C ILE A 9 -36.61 11.45 -26.82
N SER A 10 -35.45 12.03 -26.49
CA SER A 10 -34.24 11.30 -26.13
C SER A 10 -34.44 10.69 -24.73
N ALA A 11 -34.80 9.42 -24.70
CA ALA A 11 -34.74 8.64 -23.47
C ALA A 11 -33.27 8.40 -23.07
N PHE A 12 -32.76 9.23 -22.16
CA PHE A 12 -31.49 9.03 -21.51
C PHE A 12 -31.65 7.85 -20.56
N CYS A 13 -31.24 6.65 -21.00
CA CYS A 13 -31.03 5.51 -20.11
C CYS A 13 -29.88 5.87 -19.16
N LEU A 14 -30.22 6.25 -17.94
CA LEU A 14 -29.32 6.27 -16.80
C LEU A 14 -28.96 4.80 -16.47
N LEU A 15 -27.97 4.26 -17.18
CA LEU A 15 -27.26 3.07 -16.77
C LEU A 15 -26.49 3.44 -15.50
N GLY A 16 -27.10 3.18 -14.35
CA GLY A 16 -26.42 3.20 -13.08
C GLY A 16 -25.27 2.20 -13.16
N ILE A 17 -24.04 2.73 -13.25
CA ILE A 17 -22.82 1.93 -13.11
C ILE A 17 -22.81 1.51 -11.63
N VAL A 18 -23.38 0.35 -11.33
CA VAL A 18 -23.13 -0.35 -10.07
C VAL A 18 -21.65 -0.77 -10.15
N GLY A 19 -20.78 0.10 -9.64
CA GLY A 19 -19.37 -0.23 -9.48
C GLY A 19 -19.27 -1.37 -8.47
N CYS A 20 -19.06 -2.60 -8.95
CA CYS A 20 -18.72 -3.70 -8.07
C CYS A 20 -17.45 -3.30 -7.31
N SER A 21 -17.52 -3.22 -5.99
CA SER A 21 -16.35 -3.02 -5.15
C SER A 21 -15.36 -4.14 -5.45
N GLN A 22 -14.13 -3.78 -5.87
CA GLN A 22 -13.06 -4.75 -6.12
C GLN A 22 -12.38 -5.20 -4.82
N TYR A 23 -12.76 -4.59 -3.70
CA TYR A 23 -12.14 -4.80 -2.39
C TYR A 23 -13.17 -5.25 -1.38
N ASP A 24 -12.68 -6.04 -0.43
CA ASP A 24 -13.43 -6.37 0.78
C ASP A 24 -13.37 -5.19 1.75
N GLU A 25 -14.52 -4.58 2.04
CA GLU A 25 -14.63 -3.39 2.87
C GLU A 25 -14.23 -3.63 4.32
N ASP A 26 -14.30 -4.88 4.77
CA ASP A 26 -13.93 -5.27 6.14
C ASP A 26 -12.42 -5.20 6.39
N TYR A 27 -11.60 -5.15 5.33
CA TYR A 27 -10.14 -5.18 5.42
C TYR A 27 -9.51 -3.81 5.16
N GLN A 28 -9.64 -2.92 6.11
CA GLN A 28 -8.98 -1.61 6.09
C GLN A 28 -7.78 -1.59 7.04
N TYR A 29 -6.69 -0.94 6.64
CA TYR A 29 -5.44 -0.94 7.39
C TYR A 29 -4.96 0.48 7.73
N THR A 30 -4.29 0.61 8.87
CA THR A 30 -3.64 1.83 9.32
C THR A 30 -2.17 1.53 9.68
N PRO A 31 -1.24 2.49 9.56
CA PRO A 31 -1.39 3.85 9.04
C PRO A 31 -1.63 3.90 7.52
N ARG A 32 -2.24 4.99 7.05
CA ARG A 32 -2.49 5.27 5.63
C ARG A 32 -2.04 6.68 5.25
N PRO A 33 -0.94 6.84 4.56
CA PRO A 33 0.15 5.89 4.34
C PRO A 33 1.06 5.74 5.57
N VAL A 34 1.90 4.71 5.59
CA VAL A 34 3.07 4.67 6.46
C VAL A 34 4.27 5.24 5.71
N THR A 35 5.03 6.11 6.38
CA THR A 35 6.25 6.68 5.82
C THR A 35 7.45 6.03 6.49
N ALA A 36 8.35 5.46 5.69
CA ALA A 36 9.64 4.96 6.13
C ALA A 36 10.75 5.82 5.51
N GLN A 37 11.63 6.33 6.37
CA GLN A 37 12.76 7.15 5.94
C GLN A 37 14.06 6.41 6.19
N ILE A 38 14.99 6.50 5.25
CA ILE A 38 16.35 6.03 5.46
C ILE A 38 17.11 7.15 6.14
N PRO A 39 17.70 6.90 7.31
CA PRO A 39 18.45 7.92 8.02
C PRO A 39 19.59 8.47 7.17
N ALA A 40 19.75 9.78 7.17
CA ALA A 40 20.90 10.43 6.59
C ALA A 40 22.20 9.98 7.28
N THR A 41 23.31 10.06 6.58
CA THR A 41 24.62 9.71 7.15
C THR A 41 25.03 10.74 8.20
N GLN A 42 24.58 11.99 8.04
CA GLN A 42 24.77 13.07 9.02
C GLN A 42 23.41 13.51 9.55
N PRO A 43 23.28 13.83 10.86
CA PRO A 43 22.01 14.20 11.48
C PRO A 43 21.35 15.47 10.91
N GLN A 44 22.14 16.31 10.24
CA GLN A 44 21.68 17.59 9.67
C GLN A 44 21.17 17.45 8.23
N ASP A 45 21.43 16.33 7.57
CA ASP A 45 20.99 16.10 6.20
C ASP A 45 19.58 15.57 6.16
N PRO A 46 18.78 15.92 5.14
CA PRO A 46 17.50 15.28 4.92
C PRO A 46 17.68 13.78 4.61
N PRO A 47 16.71 12.95 4.96
CA PRO A 47 16.78 11.54 4.63
C PRO A 47 16.92 11.35 3.12
N PRO A 48 17.96 10.63 2.67
CA PRO A 48 18.26 10.50 1.24
C PRO A 48 17.17 9.76 0.46
N VAL A 49 16.40 8.91 1.13
CA VAL A 49 15.28 8.20 0.51
C VAL A 49 14.10 8.20 1.46
N SER A 50 12.94 8.57 0.94
CA SER A 50 11.66 8.45 1.62
C SER A 50 10.79 7.43 0.87
N THR A 51 10.15 6.54 1.60
CA THR A 51 9.18 5.60 1.03
C THR A 51 7.86 5.74 1.76
N MET A 52 6.78 5.81 1.02
CA MET A 52 5.42 5.74 1.54
C MET A 52 4.79 4.44 1.07
N ALA A 53 4.19 3.69 1.98
CA ALA A 53 3.48 2.47 1.67
C ALA A 53 2.06 2.52 2.23
N THR A 54 1.12 1.95 1.49
CA THR A 54 -0.27 1.81 1.90
C THR A 54 -0.74 0.40 1.56
N VAL A 55 -1.29 -0.30 2.54
CA VAL A 55 -2.09 -1.49 2.29
C VAL A 55 -3.50 -1.01 1.92
N VAL A 56 -3.89 -1.24 0.67
CA VAL A 56 -5.20 -0.82 0.16
C VAL A 56 -6.31 -1.68 0.77
N GLY A 57 -6.08 -2.99 0.84
CA GLY A 57 -7.01 -3.96 1.40
C GLY A 57 -6.89 -5.34 0.75
N VAL A 58 -7.84 -6.19 1.07
CA VAL A 58 -8.04 -7.46 0.37
C VAL A 58 -8.80 -7.20 -0.92
N ARG A 59 -8.22 -7.61 -2.03
CA ARG A 59 -8.80 -7.52 -3.35
C ARG A 59 -9.34 -8.88 -3.76
N TYR A 60 -10.55 -8.92 -4.31
CA TYR A 60 -11.11 -10.11 -4.93
C TYR A 60 -10.30 -10.50 -6.18
N GLY A 61 -10.35 -11.78 -6.54
CA GLY A 61 -9.73 -12.27 -7.75
C GLY A 61 -10.31 -11.57 -8.99
N ASP A 62 -9.46 -11.38 -9.97
CA ASP A 62 -9.81 -10.73 -11.23
C ASP A 62 -9.34 -11.64 -12.38
N GLU A 63 -10.28 -12.37 -12.97
CA GLU A 63 -10.00 -13.34 -14.04
C GLU A 63 -9.47 -12.65 -15.29
N ASP A 64 -9.99 -11.46 -15.63
CA ASP A 64 -9.60 -10.71 -16.82
C ASP A 64 -8.12 -10.29 -16.75
N ASN A 65 -7.64 -9.98 -15.56
CA ASN A 65 -6.24 -9.58 -15.30
C ASN A 65 -5.38 -10.73 -14.78
N HIS A 66 -5.89 -11.94 -14.69
CA HIS A 66 -5.22 -13.12 -14.12
C HIS A 66 -4.66 -12.84 -12.72
N LEU A 67 -5.38 -12.07 -11.93
CA LEU A 67 -5.03 -11.78 -10.55
C LEU A 67 -5.84 -12.70 -9.63
N PRO A 68 -5.16 -13.53 -8.81
CA PRO A 68 -5.84 -14.25 -7.75
C PRO A 68 -6.29 -13.29 -6.65
N GLN A 69 -7.11 -13.77 -5.73
CA GLN A 69 -7.41 -13.03 -4.52
C GLN A 69 -6.12 -12.70 -3.78
N CYS A 70 -5.94 -11.45 -3.37
CA CYS A 70 -4.66 -10.94 -2.89
C CYS A 70 -4.82 -9.73 -1.98
N ILE A 71 -3.74 -9.35 -1.33
CA ILE A 71 -3.61 -8.03 -0.67
C ILE A 71 -2.92 -7.08 -1.63
N GLU A 72 -3.53 -5.93 -1.86
CA GLU A 72 -2.93 -4.85 -2.67
C GLU A 72 -2.16 -3.88 -1.78
N VAL A 73 -0.91 -3.61 -2.17
CA VAL A 73 -0.03 -2.63 -1.56
C VAL A 73 0.40 -1.62 -2.61
N ARG A 74 0.27 -0.34 -2.30
CA ARG A 74 0.79 0.75 -3.12
C ARG A 74 1.98 1.38 -2.43
N MET A 75 3.01 1.67 -3.21
CA MET A 75 4.22 2.34 -2.72
C MET A 75 4.58 3.53 -3.60
N GLN A 76 5.08 4.58 -2.94
CA GLN A 76 5.79 5.68 -3.54
C GLN A 76 7.19 5.72 -2.94
N MET A 77 8.18 6.00 -3.75
CA MET A 77 9.57 6.21 -3.35
C MET A 77 10.06 7.52 -3.90
N ASP A 78 10.71 8.32 -3.04
CA ASP A 78 11.29 9.61 -3.39
C ASP A 78 12.79 9.56 -3.09
N ASN A 79 13.61 9.76 -4.11
CA ASN A 79 15.06 9.85 -3.96
C ASN A 79 15.46 11.30 -3.80
N ASN A 80 15.72 11.71 -2.56
CA ASN A 80 16.17 13.06 -2.21
C ASN A 80 17.71 13.15 -2.09
N GLY A 81 18.39 12.01 -2.25
CA GLY A 81 19.85 11.92 -2.12
C GLY A 81 20.59 12.11 -3.45
N PRO A 82 21.92 12.16 -3.40
CA PRO A 82 22.76 12.29 -4.60
C PRO A 82 22.98 10.98 -5.35
N ASP A 83 22.80 9.84 -4.68
CA ASP A 83 23.06 8.52 -5.26
C ASP A 83 21.82 7.96 -5.96
N THR A 84 22.02 7.17 -7.01
CA THR A 84 20.93 6.41 -7.62
C THR A 84 20.44 5.32 -6.66
N VAL A 85 19.13 5.21 -6.52
CA VAL A 85 18.47 4.16 -5.76
C VAL A 85 17.99 3.08 -6.72
N VAL A 86 18.34 1.83 -6.43
CA VAL A 86 17.83 0.67 -7.18
C VAL A 86 16.88 -0.09 -6.26
N PHE A 87 15.69 -0.32 -6.74
CA PHE A 87 14.67 -1.10 -6.05
C PHE A 87 14.23 -2.28 -6.91
N ASP A 88 14.40 -3.48 -6.37
CA ASP A 88 13.81 -4.68 -6.95
C ASP A 88 12.47 -4.97 -6.28
N PRO A 89 11.33 -4.78 -6.98
CA PRO A 89 10.02 -5.05 -6.42
C PRO A 89 9.83 -6.50 -5.99
N MET A 90 10.55 -7.45 -6.59
CA MET A 90 10.50 -8.86 -6.21
C MET A 90 11.15 -9.13 -4.85
N SER A 91 11.91 -8.16 -4.31
CA SER A 91 12.45 -8.22 -2.94
C SER A 91 11.41 -7.94 -1.86
N MET A 92 10.20 -7.52 -2.24
CA MET A 92 9.11 -7.26 -1.30
C MET A 92 8.59 -8.56 -0.70
N GLU A 93 8.29 -8.49 0.58
CA GLU A 93 7.72 -9.59 1.33
C GLU A 93 6.63 -9.08 2.26
N LEU A 94 5.44 -9.68 2.18
CA LEU A 94 4.33 -9.39 3.07
C LEU A 94 4.07 -10.60 3.96
N ARG A 95 4.02 -10.38 5.28
CA ARG A 95 3.76 -11.41 6.29
C ARG A 95 2.66 -10.97 7.23
N THR A 96 1.95 -11.95 7.79
CA THR A 96 1.09 -11.72 8.93
C THR A 96 1.91 -11.69 10.23
N THR A 97 1.29 -11.28 11.35
CA THR A 97 1.92 -11.36 12.69
C THR A 97 2.22 -12.79 13.12
N GLN A 98 1.47 -13.76 12.62
CA GLN A 98 1.75 -15.18 12.83
C GLN A 98 2.89 -15.71 11.96
N MET A 99 3.64 -14.80 11.29
CA MET A 99 4.75 -15.11 10.39
C MET A 99 4.36 -15.91 9.14
N VAL A 100 3.07 -16.00 8.83
CA VAL A 100 2.62 -16.57 7.55
C VAL A 100 3.03 -15.63 6.43
N ARG A 101 3.86 -16.11 5.52
CA ARG A 101 4.27 -15.37 4.32
C ARG A 101 3.18 -15.49 3.28
N LEU A 102 2.72 -14.36 2.76
CA LEU A 102 1.88 -14.32 1.59
C LEU A 102 2.70 -14.71 0.34
N GLY A 103 2.03 -15.00 -0.75
CA GLY A 103 2.71 -15.39 -1.99
C GLY A 103 3.68 -14.31 -2.49
N PRO A 104 4.56 -14.66 -3.44
CA PRO A 104 5.47 -13.69 -4.05
C PRO A 104 4.66 -12.53 -4.68
N PRO A 105 5.17 -11.30 -4.64
CA PRO A 105 4.45 -10.16 -5.19
C PRO A 105 4.27 -10.27 -6.70
N ILE A 106 3.07 -10.02 -7.17
CA ILE A 106 2.79 -9.72 -8.57
C ILE A 106 2.86 -8.20 -8.68
N VAL A 107 3.86 -7.67 -9.38
CA VAL A 107 4.15 -6.23 -9.38
C VAL A 107 3.95 -5.60 -10.75
N ARG A 108 3.60 -4.32 -10.74
CA ARG A 108 3.50 -3.48 -11.93
C ARG A 108 4.20 -2.14 -11.67
N PRO A 109 5.29 -1.85 -12.37
CA PRO A 109 6.02 -2.67 -13.35
C PRO A 109 6.78 -3.86 -12.71
N PRO A 110 7.02 -4.96 -13.45
CA PRO A 110 7.69 -6.15 -12.91
C PRO A 110 9.22 -6.05 -12.90
N THR A 111 9.77 -4.98 -13.44
CA THR A 111 11.22 -4.78 -13.57
C THR A 111 11.80 -3.99 -12.41
N PRO A 112 13.08 -4.16 -12.08
CA PRO A 112 13.78 -3.30 -11.15
C PRO A 112 13.65 -1.83 -11.55
N ILE A 113 13.44 -0.99 -10.55
CA ILE A 113 13.26 0.46 -10.69
C ILE A 113 14.61 1.11 -10.38
N ASN A 114 15.17 1.84 -11.34
CA ASN A 114 16.32 2.70 -11.12
C ASN A 114 15.80 4.12 -10.92
N LEU A 115 16.04 4.69 -9.76
CA LEU A 115 15.53 5.99 -9.34
C LEU A 115 16.72 6.96 -9.20
N PRO A 116 17.00 7.79 -10.22
CA PRO A 116 18.03 8.82 -10.13
C PRO A 116 17.74 9.85 -9.04
N PRO A 117 18.71 10.69 -8.66
CA PRO A 117 18.50 11.80 -7.75
C PRO A 117 17.32 12.68 -8.13
N SER A 118 16.58 13.15 -7.13
CA SER A 118 15.42 14.05 -7.26
C SER A 118 14.25 13.48 -8.09
N GLN A 119 14.17 12.16 -8.21
CA GLN A 119 13.05 11.49 -8.87
C GLN A 119 12.20 10.69 -7.89
N SER A 120 10.94 10.48 -8.31
CA SER A 120 9.96 9.67 -7.59
C SER A 120 9.49 8.50 -8.47
N ALA A 121 9.18 7.38 -7.84
CA ALA A 121 8.58 6.23 -8.50
C ALA A 121 7.38 5.72 -7.73
N TYR A 122 6.43 5.16 -8.47
CA TYR A 122 5.21 4.54 -7.94
C TYR A 122 5.13 3.10 -8.40
N LEU A 123 4.64 2.23 -7.53
CA LEU A 123 4.36 0.85 -7.88
C LEU A 123 3.13 0.33 -7.14
N THR A 124 2.53 -0.69 -7.73
CA THR A 124 1.49 -1.50 -7.08
C THR A 124 1.95 -2.95 -7.04
N ALA A 125 1.87 -3.54 -5.86
CA ALA A 125 2.21 -4.94 -5.62
C ALA A 125 0.98 -5.68 -5.10
N TYR A 126 0.74 -6.86 -5.66
CA TYR A 126 -0.34 -7.76 -5.28
C TYR A 126 0.26 -9.00 -4.64
N PHE A 127 -0.12 -9.30 -3.40
CA PHE A 127 0.37 -10.44 -2.64
C PHE A 127 -0.72 -11.52 -2.57
N PRO A 128 -0.65 -12.56 -3.41
CA PRO A 128 -1.63 -13.63 -3.41
C PRO A 128 -1.63 -14.39 -2.08
N PHE A 129 -2.77 -14.97 -1.72
CA PHE A 129 -2.84 -15.87 -0.58
C PHE A 129 -2.15 -17.19 -0.90
N PRO A 130 -1.40 -17.78 0.07
CA PRO A 130 -0.65 -19.00 -0.17
C PRO A 130 -1.56 -20.17 -0.53
N GLY A 131 -1.12 -20.99 -1.47
CA GLY A 131 -1.85 -22.19 -1.91
C GLY A 131 -3.16 -21.94 -2.65
N GLY A 132 -3.41 -20.72 -3.14
CA GLY A 132 -4.68 -20.34 -3.75
C GLY A 132 -5.84 -20.31 -2.74
N GLY A 133 -5.51 -20.27 -1.43
CA GLY A 133 -6.49 -20.24 -0.35
C GLY A 133 -7.25 -18.92 -0.25
N SER A 134 -8.33 -18.96 0.53
CA SER A 134 -9.11 -17.79 0.91
C SER A 134 -8.45 -17.07 2.09
N TYR A 135 -8.68 -15.76 2.20
CA TYR A 135 -8.28 -14.96 3.35
C TYR A 135 -8.94 -15.39 4.68
N ASP A 136 -10.03 -16.15 4.62
CA ASP A 136 -10.76 -16.62 5.81
C ASP A 136 -9.93 -17.55 6.71
N THR A 137 -8.87 -18.14 6.17
CA THR A 137 -8.01 -19.09 6.89
C THR A 137 -6.74 -18.44 7.45
N ILE A 138 -6.53 -17.16 7.19
CA ILE A 138 -5.31 -16.43 7.55
C ILE A 138 -5.66 -15.25 8.45
N ASP A 139 -4.97 -15.13 9.58
CA ASP A 139 -5.12 -13.95 10.44
C ASP A 139 -4.48 -12.72 9.78
N LEU A 140 -5.34 -11.83 9.29
CA LEU A 140 -4.97 -10.59 8.62
C LEU A 140 -5.06 -9.35 9.52
N ASN A 141 -5.18 -9.51 10.84
CA ASN A 141 -5.31 -8.37 11.77
C ASN A 141 -4.11 -7.44 11.78
N SER A 142 -2.93 -7.97 11.46
CA SER A 142 -1.73 -7.15 11.31
C SER A 142 -0.81 -7.72 10.25
N LEU A 143 -0.20 -6.82 9.49
CA LEU A 143 0.68 -7.12 8.38
C LEU A 143 2.03 -6.46 8.56
N GLN A 144 3.09 -7.16 8.18
CA GLN A 144 4.45 -6.67 8.11
C GLN A 144 4.88 -6.65 6.64
N LEU A 145 5.19 -5.48 6.12
CA LEU A 145 5.77 -5.31 4.79
C LEU A 145 7.27 -5.08 4.94
N ARG A 146 8.06 -5.85 4.21
CA ARG A 146 9.51 -5.73 4.13
C ARG A 146 9.94 -5.56 2.68
N TRP A 147 10.96 -4.72 2.45
CA TRP A 147 11.61 -4.57 1.13
C TRP A 147 13.08 -4.20 1.30
N ARG A 148 13.81 -4.26 0.19
CA ARG A 148 15.23 -3.87 0.13
C ARG A 148 15.46 -2.85 -0.96
N LEU A 149 16.34 -1.91 -0.66
CA LEU A 149 16.83 -0.89 -1.57
C LEU A 149 18.34 -0.99 -1.66
N GLN A 150 18.90 -0.63 -2.82
CA GLN A 150 20.31 -0.42 -3.01
C GLN A 150 20.53 1.07 -3.25
N ILE A 151 21.28 1.75 -2.39
CA ILE A 151 21.61 3.18 -2.50
C ILE A 151 23.11 3.27 -2.79
N GLY A 152 23.48 3.56 -4.03
CA GLY A 152 24.86 3.41 -4.46
C GLY A 152 25.38 2.00 -4.14
N PRO A 153 26.48 1.85 -3.38
CA PRO A 153 27.02 0.54 -2.99
C PRO A 153 26.33 -0.08 -1.76
N ARG A 154 25.42 0.65 -1.07
CA ARG A 154 24.90 0.27 0.24
C ARG A 154 23.52 -0.38 0.13
N PRO A 155 23.34 -1.67 0.52
CA PRO A 155 22.02 -2.28 0.64
C PRO A 155 21.34 -1.81 1.93
N VAL A 156 20.05 -1.49 1.85
CA VAL A 156 19.22 -1.07 2.96
C VAL A 156 17.94 -1.88 2.97
N ALA A 157 17.59 -2.45 4.13
CA ALA A 157 16.30 -3.11 4.34
C ALA A 157 15.37 -2.20 5.14
N GLN A 158 14.11 -2.17 4.72
CA GLN A 158 13.03 -1.47 5.41
C GLN A 158 11.96 -2.45 5.85
N VAL A 159 11.33 -2.14 6.98
CA VAL A 159 10.20 -2.91 7.52
C VAL A 159 9.17 -1.95 8.06
N VAL A 160 7.93 -2.16 7.70
CA VAL A 160 6.79 -1.38 8.22
C VAL A 160 5.66 -2.32 8.64
N TYR A 161 4.81 -1.85 9.54
CA TYR A 161 3.72 -2.60 10.10
C TYR A 161 2.40 -1.89 9.85
N PHE A 162 1.38 -2.68 9.58
CA PHE A 162 0.01 -2.23 9.41
C PHE A 162 -0.91 -3.02 10.32
N THR A 163 -1.92 -2.35 10.86
CA THR A 163 -2.94 -2.98 11.70
C THR A 163 -4.30 -2.79 11.04
N ARG A 164 -5.10 -3.85 11.01
CA ARG A 164 -6.48 -3.79 10.54
C ARG A 164 -7.29 -2.91 11.47
N VAL A 165 -8.05 -2.01 10.88
CA VAL A 165 -9.00 -1.15 11.60
C VAL A 165 -10.39 -1.70 11.34
N TRP A 166 -11.11 -2.00 12.38
CA TRP A 166 -12.52 -2.30 12.30
C TRP A 166 -13.26 -0.98 12.09
N ASP A 167 -14.05 -0.89 11.01
CA ASP A 167 -14.84 0.30 10.78
C ASP A 167 -15.93 0.40 11.86
N PRO A 168 -15.89 1.39 12.77
CA PRO A 168 -16.89 1.54 13.79
C PRO A 168 -18.27 1.92 13.24
N TYR A 169 -18.37 2.26 11.95
CA TYR A 169 -19.63 2.63 11.30
C TYR A 169 -20.53 1.44 10.96
N TYR A 170 -20.01 0.23 10.95
CA TYR A 170 -20.82 -0.96 10.65
C TYR A 170 -21.68 -1.44 11.83
N TYR A 171 -21.42 -0.96 13.05
CA TYR A 171 -22.10 -1.42 14.27
C TYR A 171 -22.90 -0.34 15.04
N GLY A 172 -23.52 0.61 14.35
CA GLY A 172 -24.50 1.51 14.96
C GLY A 172 -24.07 2.97 15.06
N PRO A 173 -25.00 3.89 15.35
CA PRO A 173 -24.75 5.33 15.40
C PRO A 173 -23.93 5.70 16.64
N GLY A 174 -22.61 5.64 16.50
CA GLY A 174 -21.70 6.21 17.49
C GLY A 174 -21.49 7.71 17.22
N PRO A 175 -21.24 8.52 18.26
CA PRO A 175 -21.05 9.96 18.09
C PRO A 175 -19.80 10.23 17.24
N TYR A 176 -19.94 11.14 16.30
CA TYR A 176 -18.89 11.60 15.38
C TYR A 176 -17.66 12.10 16.14
N TRP A 177 -16.61 11.28 16.17
CA TRP A 177 -15.30 11.73 16.60
C TRP A 177 -14.53 12.22 15.38
N TYR A 178 -14.67 13.51 15.08
CA TYR A 178 -13.69 14.21 14.25
C TYR A 178 -12.45 14.47 15.11
N GLY A 179 -11.67 13.43 15.39
CA GLY A 179 -10.32 13.64 15.88
C GLY A 179 -9.44 14.17 14.73
N PRO A 180 -8.45 15.04 15.02
CA PRO A 180 -7.47 15.42 14.02
C PRO A 180 -6.78 14.15 13.49
N PRO A 181 -6.39 14.10 12.19
CA PRO A 181 -5.69 12.95 11.65
C PRO A 181 -4.48 12.65 12.51
N ALA A 182 -4.32 11.38 12.89
CA ALA A 182 -3.17 10.96 13.67
C ALA A 182 -1.89 11.40 12.95
N PRO A 183 -0.91 11.96 13.68
CA PRO A 183 0.34 12.36 13.06
C PRO A 183 0.99 11.14 12.40
N PRO A 184 1.66 11.31 11.25
CA PRO A 184 2.31 10.20 10.55
C PRO A 184 3.29 9.51 11.51
N VAL A 185 3.14 8.21 11.66
CA VAL A 185 4.08 7.41 12.45
C VAL A 185 5.36 7.30 11.64
N VAL A 186 6.36 8.06 12.02
CA VAL A 186 7.70 7.97 11.44
C VAL A 186 8.42 6.81 12.13
N ILE A 187 8.55 5.69 11.45
CA ILE A 187 9.33 4.55 11.95
C ILE A 187 10.77 4.73 11.50
N TYR A 188 11.62 5.18 12.40
CA TYR A 188 13.06 5.22 12.18
C TYR A 188 13.60 3.80 12.28
N GLY A 189 14.05 3.23 11.17
CA GLY A 189 14.84 2.00 11.17
C GLY A 189 16.24 2.28 11.72
N GLY A 190 16.35 2.52 13.02
CA GLY A 190 17.62 2.70 13.72
C GLY A 190 18.01 1.44 14.47
N TRP A 191 19.25 1.04 14.37
CA TRP A 191 19.87 0.05 15.24
C TRP A 191 19.79 0.56 16.67
N GLY A 192 18.97 -0.10 17.53
CA GLY A 192 18.82 0.29 18.92
C GLY A 192 20.10 0.09 19.72
N TRP A 193 20.71 1.18 20.14
CA TRP A 193 21.61 1.19 21.26
C TRP A 193 20.75 1.20 22.52
N GLY A 194 20.79 0.07 23.24
CA GLY A 194 20.06 -0.06 24.49
C GLY A 194 20.56 0.96 25.53
N HIS A 195 19.69 1.87 25.92
CA HIS A 195 19.87 2.64 27.16
C HIS A 195 19.31 1.81 28.32
N ARG A 196 20.25 1.32 29.14
CA ARG A 196 20.00 0.71 30.44
C ARG A 196 19.51 1.82 31.39
N TRP A 197 18.28 1.75 31.83
CA TRP A 197 17.76 2.57 32.92
C TRP A 197 18.30 2.02 34.26
N ARG A 198 18.88 2.87 35.09
CA ARG A 198 19.13 2.65 36.52
C ARG A 198 17.97 3.20 37.33
#